data_f8aab12576e7762b42ce7a425e650868
#
_entry.id   f8aab12576e7762b42ce7a425e650868
#
_cell.length_a   1.000
_cell.length_b   1.000
_cell.length_c   1.000
_cell.angle_alpha   90.00
_cell.angle_beta   90.00
_cell.angle_gamma   90.00
#
_symmetry.space_group_name_H-M   'P 1'
#
loop_
_entity.id
_entity.type
_entity.pdbx_description
1 polymer ?
#
loop_
_entity_poly.entity_id
_entity_poly.type
_entity_poly.pdbx_seq_one_letter_code
_entity_poly.pdbx_strand_id
1 'polypeptide(L)' 'MKSTGIIRKVDDLGRIVLPIELRRTLDIAERDELEIFMENDRIVLQKYEPACLFCGSNRGLVSFSRKNICGDCARKISNL' A
#
# COMPACT_ATOMS: atom_id res chain seq x y z
N MET A 1 -16.82 5.87 -7.07
CA MET A 1 -16.37 4.46 -6.99
C MET A 1 -17.35 3.61 -7.76
N LYS A 2 -16.85 2.77 -8.66
CA LYS A 2 -17.70 1.89 -9.45
C LYS A 2 -17.72 0.49 -8.85
N SER A 3 -18.90 -0.14 -8.82
CA SER A 3 -18.99 -1.53 -8.43
C SER A 3 -18.41 -2.44 -9.53
N THR A 4 -17.65 -3.45 -9.13
CA THR A 4 -17.18 -4.48 -10.04
C THR A 4 -18.23 -5.56 -10.27
N GLY A 5 -19.28 -5.59 -9.45
CA GLY A 5 -20.27 -6.66 -9.42
C GLY A 5 -19.76 -7.95 -8.79
N ILE A 6 -18.54 -7.94 -8.27
CA ILE A 6 -17.94 -9.13 -7.67
C ILE A 6 -18.25 -9.16 -6.17
N ILE A 7 -18.74 -10.31 -5.70
CA ILE A 7 -19.09 -10.51 -4.30
C ILE A 7 -18.29 -11.69 -3.78
N ARG A 8 -17.67 -11.53 -2.62
CA ARG A 8 -16.90 -12.59 -1.96
C ARG A 8 -17.34 -12.71 -0.52
N LYS A 9 -17.34 -13.92 -0.01
CA LYS A 9 -17.65 -14.19 1.40
C LYS A 9 -16.38 -14.14 2.21
N VAL A 10 -16.49 -13.62 3.42
CA VAL A 10 -15.41 -13.68 4.41
C VAL A 10 -15.42 -15.09 5.01
N ASP A 11 -14.25 -15.75 5.08
CA ASP A 11 -14.13 -17.07 5.67
C ASP A 11 -14.05 -17.01 7.21
N ASP A 12 -13.89 -18.16 7.84
CA ASP A 12 -13.82 -18.28 9.29
C ASP A 12 -12.55 -17.66 9.91
N LEU A 13 -11.54 -17.41 9.09
CA LEU A 13 -10.30 -16.72 9.50
C LEU A 13 -10.29 -15.24 9.14
N GLY A 14 -11.40 -14.70 8.64
CA GLY A 14 -11.48 -13.29 8.27
C GLY A 14 -10.84 -12.97 6.92
N ARG A 15 -10.69 -13.93 6.02
CA ARG A 15 -10.05 -13.74 4.72
C ARG A 15 -11.07 -13.68 3.59
N ILE A 16 -10.72 -12.94 2.55
CA ILE A 16 -11.43 -12.98 1.27
C ILE A 16 -10.41 -13.21 0.16
N VAL A 17 -10.86 -13.76 -0.96
CA VAL A 17 -10.01 -13.95 -2.13
C VAL A 17 -10.22 -12.77 -3.08
N LEU A 18 -9.14 -12.12 -3.49
CA LEU A 18 -9.17 -11.09 -4.52
C LEU A 18 -9.25 -11.78 -5.88
N PRO A 19 -10.27 -11.47 -6.70
CA PRO A 19 -10.42 -12.08 -8.02
C PRO A 19 -9.21 -11.81 -8.91
N ILE A 20 -8.88 -12.77 -9.77
CA ILE A 20 -7.71 -12.66 -10.65
C ILE A 20 -7.85 -11.47 -11.60
N GLU A 21 -9.05 -11.13 -12.03
CA GLU A 21 -9.29 -10.00 -12.92
C GLU A 21 -8.89 -8.69 -12.27
N LEU A 22 -9.22 -8.52 -10.98
CA LEU A 22 -8.84 -7.31 -10.23
C LEU A 22 -7.33 -7.27 -10.01
N ARG A 23 -6.73 -8.42 -9.69
CA ARG A 23 -5.29 -8.49 -9.48
C ARG A 23 -4.52 -8.11 -10.74
N ARG A 24 -4.97 -8.55 -11.90
CA ARG A 24 -4.36 -8.20 -13.19
C ARG A 24 -4.54 -6.73 -13.52
N THR A 25 -5.73 -6.20 -13.31
CA THR A 25 -6.02 -4.80 -13.60
C THR A 25 -5.17 -3.86 -12.76
N LEU A 26 -4.93 -4.19 -11.51
CA LEU A 26 -4.17 -3.37 -10.57
C LEU A 26 -2.71 -3.81 -10.44
N ASP A 27 -2.28 -4.78 -11.25
CA ASP A 27 -0.91 -5.29 -11.25
C ASP A 27 -0.47 -5.79 -9.87
N ILE A 28 -1.36 -6.54 -9.21
CA ILE A 28 -1.09 -7.13 -7.91
C ILE A 28 -0.58 -8.55 -8.13
N ALA A 29 0.68 -8.78 -7.79
CA ALA A 29 1.32 -10.08 -7.89
C ALA A 29 1.27 -10.82 -6.56
N GLU A 30 1.60 -12.11 -6.60
CA GLU A 30 1.73 -12.92 -5.40
C GLU A 30 2.76 -12.29 -4.46
N ARG A 31 2.43 -12.22 -3.18
CA ARG A 31 3.26 -11.65 -2.11
C ARG A 31 3.41 -10.14 -2.16
N ASP A 32 2.72 -9.46 -3.06
CA ASP A 32 2.68 -8.00 -3.00
C ASP A 32 2.01 -7.55 -1.72
N GLU A 33 2.51 -6.48 -1.16
CA GLU A 33 1.95 -5.89 0.03
C GLU A 33 0.85 -4.91 -0.34
N LEU A 34 -0.26 -4.99 0.38
CA LEU A 34 -1.39 -4.08 0.22
C LEU A 34 -1.59 -3.33 1.51
N GLU A 35 -1.77 -2.03 1.41
CA GLU A 35 -2.13 -1.21 2.55
C GLU A 35 -3.65 -1.18 2.67
N ILE A 36 -4.14 -1.32 3.90
CA ILE A 36 -5.57 -1.36 4.19
C ILE A 36 -5.98 -0.05 4.82
N PHE A 37 -6.91 0.64 4.18
CA PHE A 37 -7.48 1.88 4.69
C PHE A 37 -8.92 1.66 5.09
N MET A 38 -9.40 2.41 6.04
CA MET A 38 -10.81 2.44 6.38
C MET A 38 -11.36 3.83 6.06
N GLU A 39 -12.42 3.87 5.26
CA GLU A 39 -13.09 5.09 4.86
C GLU A 39 -14.59 4.95 5.11
N ASN A 40 -15.10 5.65 6.11
CA ASN A 40 -16.49 5.52 6.56
C ASN A 40 -16.79 4.06 6.93
N ASP A 41 -17.67 3.39 6.18
CA ASP A 41 -18.04 1.99 6.35
C ASP A 41 -17.37 1.06 5.34
N ARG A 42 -16.30 1.53 4.68
CA ARG A 42 -15.62 0.81 3.60
C ARG A 42 -14.20 0.46 3.95
N ILE A 43 -13.75 -0.66 3.41
CA ILE A 43 -12.34 -1.04 3.45
C ILE A 43 -11.76 -0.79 2.08
N VAL A 44 -10.68 -0.01 2.01
CA VAL A 44 -10.00 0.29 0.75
C VAL A 44 -8.63 -0.39 0.79
N LEU A 45 -8.34 -1.17 -0.25
CA LEU A 45 -7.05 -1.83 -0.41
C LEU A 45 -6.30 -1.12 -1.51
N GLN A 46 -5.05 -0.79 -1.25
CA GLN A 46 -4.19 -0.13 -2.20
C GLN A 46 -2.83 -0.80 -2.20
N LYS A 47 -2.22 -0.97 -3.37
CA LYS A 47 -0.88 -1.52 -3.47
C LYS A 47 0.07 -0.64 -2.68
N TYR A 48 0.83 -1.27 -1.77
CA TYR A 48 1.77 -0.55 -0.92
C TYR A 48 3.04 -0.24 -1.69
N GLU A 49 3.33 1.03 -1.87
CA GLU A 49 4.56 1.50 -2.48
C GLU A 49 5.29 2.35 -1.45
N PRO A 50 6.40 1.85 -0.90
CA PRO A 50 7.17 2.62 0.06
C PRO A 50 7.62 3.94 -0.55
N ALA A 51 7.48 5.02 0.21
CA ALA A 51 7.84 6.35 -0.23
C ALA A 51 8.42 7.15 0.92
N CYS A 52 9.24 8.16 0.60
CA CYS A 52 9.78 9.05 1.59
C CYS A 52 8.66 9.77 2.35
N LEU A 53 8.77 9.79 3.68
CA LEU A 53 7.79 10.44 4.55
C LEU A 53 7.65 11.94 4.24
N PHE A 54 8.72 12.59 3.80
CA PHE A 54 8.75 14.04 3.62
C PHE A 54 8.44 14.48 2.20
N CYS A 55 9.05 13.85 1.19
CA CYS A 55 8.91 14.31 -0.20
C CYS A 55 8.17 13.35 -1.12
N GLY A 56 7.83 12.16 -0.66
CA GLY A 56 7.12 11.17 -1.46
C GLY A 56 7.97 10.42 -2.48
N SER A 57 9.28 10.66 -2.52
CA SER A 57 10.19 9.96 -3.43
C SER A 57 10.28 8.48 -3.07
N ASN A 58 10.38 7.62 -4.07
CA ASN A 58 10.57 6.18 -3.88
C ASN A 58 12.02 5.74 -4.10
N ARG A 59 12.96 6.68 -4.25
CA ARG A 59 14.36 6.39 -4.54
C ARG A 59 15.23 6.54 -3.30
N GLY A 60 16.20 5.64 -3.15
CA GLY A 60 17.19 5.73 -2.10
C GLY A 60 16.61 5.75 -0.70
N LEU A 61 15.55 4.98 -0.47
CA LEU A 61 14.87 4.97 0.82
C LEU A 61 15.71 4.30 1.90
N VAL A 62 15.80 4.95 3.04
CA VAL A 62 16.42 4.43 4.26
C VAL A 62 15.32 4.31 5.32
N SER A 63 15.27 3.19 6.00
CA SER A 63 14.31 2.98 7.08
C SER A 63 14.86 3.53 8.39
N PHE A 64 14.08 4.38 9.03
CA PHE A 64 14.40 4.93 10.35
C PHE A 64 13.12 4.98 11.19
N SER A 65 13.14 4.33 12.34
CA SER A 65 11.96 4.25 13.23
C SER A 65 10.69 3.79 12.51
N ARG A 66 10.82 2.77 11.64
CA ARG A 66 9.74 2.20 10.82
C ARG A 66 9.19 3.16 9.75
N LYS A 67 9.91 4.24 9.48
CA LYS A 67 9.53 5.19 8.44
C LYS A 67 10.58 5.20 7.35
N ASN A 68 10.16 5.48 6.13
CA ASN A 68 11.07 5.55 4.99
C ASN A 68 11.43 7.00 4.71
N ILE A 69 12.71 7.26 4.53
CA ILE A 69 13.24 8.59 4.22
C ILE A 69 14.20 8.44 3.06
N CYS A 70 14.07 9.27 2.03
CA CYS A 70 15.01 9.23 0.90
C CYS A 70 16.37 9.83 1.30
N GLY A 71 17.41 9.50 0.52
CA GLY A 71 18.76 9.97 0.82
C GLY A 71 18.88 11.50 0.84
N ASP A 72 18.16 12.19 -0.03
CA ASP A 72 18.18 13.66 -0.07
C ASP A 72 17.58 14.28 1.20
N CYS A 73 16.44 13.76 1.64
CA CYS A 73 15.84 14.24 2.89
C CYS A 73 16.70 13.89 4.10
N ALA A 74 17.30 12.70 4.11
CA ALA A 74 18.20 12.30 5.18
C ALA A 74 19.40 13.24 5.29
N ARG A 75 19.97 13.65 4.15
CA ARG A 75 21.06 14.62 4.13
C ARG A 75 20.63 15.99 4.63
N LYS A 76 19.46 16.45 4.23
CA LYS A 76 18.92 17.73 4.71
C LYS A 76 18.70 17.72 6.22
N ILE A 77 18.23 16.60 6.76
CA ILE A 77 18.05 16.45 8.22
C ILE A 77 19.40 16.48 8.93
N SER A 78 20.43 15.79 8.40
CA SER A 78 21.74 15.76 9.03
C SER A 78 22.44 17.12 9.02
N ASN A 79 22.05 18.01 8.13
CA ASN A 79 22.64 19.34 8.01
C ASN A 79 21.89 20.43 8.80
N LEU A 80 20.91 20.04 9.60
CA LEU A 80 20.18 21.00 10.44
C LEU A 80 21.03 21.51 11.62
#